data_1987f2de8bed7be74dc7645bbac30a94
#
_entry.id   1987f2de8bed7be74dc7645bbac30a94
#
_cell.length_a   1.000
_cell.length_b   1.000
_cell.length_c   1.000
_cell.angle_alpha   90.00
_cell.angle_beta   90.00
_cell.angle_gamma   90.00
#
_symmetry.space_group_name_H-M   'P 1'
#
loop_
_entity.id
_entity.type
_entity.pdbx_description
1 polymer ?
#
loop_
_entity_poly.entity_id
_entity_poly.type
_entity_poly.pdbx_seq_one_letter_code
_entity_poly.pdbx_strand_id
1 'polypeptide(L)'
;YLMYVDTAVAGYWRAMALPYHDTMERLQGDLYVRKATLEYEGSARYDERLEVGIRCGRIGNSSMVFAAGVFRGEQVLVHGELVYVFADPHTQTSRPVPAELRAWLQAFEAGEPMVRVECGDWAAQQAEAMRLRHAVFAQEQGI
;
A
#
# COMPACT_ATOMS: atom_id res chain seq x y z
N TYR A 1 2.59 -17.97 6.42
CA TYR A 1 1.44 -17.12 6.05
C TYR A 1 1.71 -15.63 6.30
N LEU A 2 2.38 -15.25 7.40
CA LEU A 2 2.68 -13.82 7.67
C LEU A 2 3.43 -13.16 6.51
N MET A 3 4.38 -13.84 5.89
CA MET A 3 5.10 -13.34 4.71
C MET A 3 4.18 -13.10 3.51
N TYR A 4 3.14 -13.93 3.32
CA TYR A 4 2.15 -13.70 2.26
C TYR A 4 1.34 -12.43 2.52
N VAL A 5 0.96 -12.20 3.77
CA VAL A 5 0.25 -10.99 4.19
C VAL A 5 1.13 -9.75 4.01
N ASP A 6 2.40 -9.82 4.40
CA ASP A 6 3.36 -8.73 4.21
C ASP A 6 3.54 -8.38 2.71
N THR A 7 3.65 -9.40 1.87
CA THR A 7 3.68 -9.22 0.41
C THR A 7 2.40 -8.57 -0.11
N ALA A 8 1.24 -8.91 0.45
CA ALA A 8 -0.04 -8.30 0.07
C ALA A 8 -0.12 -6.83 0.50
N VAL A 9 0.49 -6.44 1.63
CA VAL A 9 0.62 -5.02 2.03
C VAL A 9 1.39 -4.24 0.98
N ALA A 10 2.51 -4.78 0.48
CA ALA A 10 3.24 -4.14 -0.61
C ALA A 10 2.39 -4.04 -1.91
N GLY A 11 1.56 -5.05 -2.17
CA GLY A 11 0.55 -5.02 -3.25
C GLY A 11 -0.50 -3.92 -3.07
N TYR A 12 -0.95 -3.71 -1.84
CA TYR A 12 -1.91 -2.68 -1.48
C TYR A 12 -1.38 -1.27 -1.83
N TRP A 13 -0.14 -0.95 -1.46
CA TRP A 13 0.49 0.33 -1.80
C TRP A 13 0.63 0.52 -3.32
N ARG A 14 0.99 -0.53 -4.05
CA ARG A 14 1.03 -0.49 -5.53
C ARG A 14 -0.34 -0.25 -6.14
N ALA A 15 -1.38 -0.87 -5.58
CA ALA A 15 -2.76 -0.67 -6.04
C ALA A 15 -3.26 0.76 -5.81
N MET A 16 -2.77 1.43 -4.78
CA MET A 16 -3.01 2.86 -4.54
C MET A 16 -2.21 3.77 -5.46
N ALA A 17 -1.35 3.24 -6.33
CA ALA A 17 -0.43 4.00 -7.19
C ALA A 17 0.48 4.97 -6.40
N LEU A 18 0.80 4.62 -5.15
CA LEU A 18 1.69 5.39 -4.29
C LEU A 18 3.05 4.67 -4.20
N PRO A 19 4.14 5.28 -4.69
CA PRO A 19 5.49 4.79 -4.46
C PRO A 19 5.80 4.95 -2.97
N TYR A 20 5.95 3.80 -2.27
CA TYR A 20 5.98 3.78 -0.80
C TYR A 20 7.08 4.67 -0.22
N HIS A 21 8.32 4.48 -0.68
CA HIS A 21 9.46 5.22 -0.13
C HIS A 21 9.34 6.73 -0.32
N ASP A 22 9.06 7.19 -1.55
CA ASP A 22 8.91 8.61 -1.86
C ASP A 22 7.73 9.23 -1.08
N THR A 23 6.66 8.45 -0.93
CA THR A 23 5.49 8.87 -0.15
C THR A 23 5.83 9.04 1.32
N MET A 24 6.51 8.08 1.93
CA MET A 24 6.90 8.14 3.35
C MET A 24 7.92 9.23 3.60
N GLU A 25 8.89 9.42 2.71
CA GLU A 25 9.86 10.52 2.78
C GLU A 25 9.15 11.88 2.73
N ARG A 26 8.22 12.08 1.79
CA ARG A 26 7.42 13.31 1.68
C ARG A 26 6.58 13.56 2.93
N LEU A 27 6.02 12.53 3.52
CA LEU A 27 5.24 12.61 4.76
C LEU A 27 6.12 12.72 6.02
N GLN A 28 7.45 12.65 5.85
CA GLN A 28 8.43 12.70 6.93
C GLN A 28 8.15 11.68 8.04
N GLY A 29 7.81 10.46 7.66
CA GLY A 29 7.48 9.38 8.59
C GLY A 29 7.55 8.02 7.91
N ASP A 30 7.33 6.98 8.68
CA ASP A 30 7.29 5.61 8.16
C ASP A 30 6.28 4.77 8.94
N LEU A 31 5.95 3.60 8.41
CA LEU A 31 4.99 2.67 9.00
C LEU A 31 5.71 1.48 9.62
N TYR A 32 5.49 1.29 10.90
CA TYR A 32 6.08 0.20 11.66
C TYR A 32 4.99 -0.77 12.12
N VAL A 33 5.19 -2.05 11.89
CA VAL A 33 4.31 -3.10 12.43
C VAL A 33 4.47 -3.14 13.94
N ARG A 34 3.41 -2.83 14.66
CA ARG A 34 3.36 -2.93 16.12
C ARG A 34 2.81 -4.27 16.59
N LYS A 35 1.85 -4.82 15.83
CA LYS A 35 1.19 -6.08 16.17
C LYS A 35 0.79 -6.79 14.89
N ALA A 36 0.99 -8.10 14.86
CA ALA A 36 0.41 -8.99 13.87
C ALA A 36 -0.30 -10.13 14.62
N THR A 37 -1.53 -10.40 14.24
CA THR A 37 -2.32 -11.51 14.78
C THR A 37 -2.86 -12.31 13.61
N LEU A 38 -2.63 -13.60 13.61
CA LEU A 38 -3.17 -14.53 12.61
C LEU A 38 -3.86 -15.67 13.32
N GLU A 39 -5.06 -16.01 12.85
CA GLU A 39 -5.85 -17.14 13.26
C GLU A 39 -5.90 -18.14 12.11
N TYR A 40 -5.70 -19.41 12.42
CA TYR A 40 -5.55 -20.49 11.45
C TYR A 40 -6.77 -21.36 11.46
N GLU A 41 -7.57 -21.28 10.38
CA GLU A 41 -8.79 -22.08 10.19
C GLU A 41 -8.52 -23.36 9.36
N GLY A 42 -7.45 -23.35 8.59
CA GLY A 42 -7.07 -24.46 7.74
C GLY A 42 -5.64 -24.40 7.25
N SER A 43 -5.19 -25.49 6.66
CA SER A 43 -3.85 -25.61 6.11
C SER A 43 -3.88 -25.61 4.59
N ALA A 44 -2.98 -24.86 3.98
CA ALA A 44 -2.65 -24.98 2.58
C ALA A 44 -1.70 -26.17 2.36
N ARG A 45 -1.78 -26.77 1.18
CA ARG A 45 -0.86 -27.82 0.72
C ARG A 45 0.16 -27.22 -0.25
N TYR A 46 1.20 -27.97 -0.49
CA TYR A 46 2.19 -27.63 -1.49
C TYR A 46 1.53 -27.52 -2.88
N ASP A 47 1.97 -26.55 -3.69
CA ASP A 47 1.46 -26.23 -5.03
C ASP A 47 -0.02 -25.77 -5.11
N GLU A 48 -0.67 -25.51 -3.99
CA GLU A 48 -2.00 -24.88 -4.03
C GLU A 48 -1.90 -23.40 -4.39
N ARG A 49 -2.81 -22.94 -5.24
CA ARG A 49 -2.99 -21.53 -5.53
C ARG A 49 -3.77 -20.88 -4.39
N LEU A 50 -3.17 -19.88 -3.78
CA LEU A 50 -3.76 -19.10 -2.71
C LEU A 50 -3.99 -17.65 -3.15
N GLU A 51 -5.04 -17.05 -2.61
CA GLU A 51 -5.32 -15.63 -2.76
C GLU A 51 -5.15 -14.96 -1.40
N VAL A 52 -4.54 -13.77 -1.40
CA VAL A 52 -4.34 -12.98 -0.18
C VAL A 52 -5.06 -11.65 -0.34
N GLY A 53 -6.06 -11.46 0.50
CA GLY A 53 -6.81 -10.21 0.59
C GLY A 53 -6.30 -9.36 1.74
N ILE A 54 -6.26 -8.03 1.54
CA ILE A 54 -5.94 -7.07 2.57
C ILE A 54 -6.76 -5.80 2.39
N ARG A 55 -7.17 -5.19 3.50
CA ARG A 55 -7.87 -3.91 3.50
C ARG A 55 -7.54 -3.10 4.75
N CYS A 56 -7.53 -1.79 4.63
CA CYS A 56 -7.44 -0.89 5.77
C CYS A 56 -8.82 -0.76 6.44
N GLY A 57 -9.02 -1.44 7.57
CA GLY A 57 -10.30 -1.45 8.28
C GLY A 57 -10.51 -0.28 9.22
N ARG A 58 -9.44 0.27 9.80
CA ARG A 58 -9.53 1.38 10.77
C ARG A 58 -8.27 2.22 10.78
N ILE A 59 -8.46 3.54 10.85
CA ILE A 59 -7.39 4.52 11.00
C ILE A 59 -7.61 5.30 12.31
N GLY A 60 -6.74 5.05 13.28
CA GLY A 60 -6.71 5.76 14.58
C GLY A 60 -5.93 7.07 14.48
N ASN A 61 -5.52 7.63 15.63
CA ASN A 61 -4.71 8.85 15.64
C ASN A 61 -3.34 8.63 15.01
N SER A 62 -2.58 7.65 15.48
CA SER A 62 -1.23 7.32 15.00
C SER A 62 -1.13 5.89 14.47
N SER A 63 -2.21 5.14 14.39
CA SER A 63 -2.21 3.74 13.99
C SER A 63 -3.22 3.44 12.90
N MET A 64 -2.94 2.40 12.14
CA MET A 64 -3.82 1.84 11.12
C MET A 64 -3.92 0.34 11.33
N VAL A 65 -5.12 -0.20 11.18
CA VAL A 65 -5.39 -1.62 11.30
C VAL A 65 -5.77 -2.17 9.94
N PHE A 66 -4.97 -3.09 9.45
CA PHE A 66 -5.23 -3.81 8.21
C PHE A 66 -5.79 -5.19 8.56
N ALA A 67 -6.97 -5.49 8.06
CA ALA A 67 -7.51 -6.85 8.07
C ALA A 67 -6.90 -7.62 6.90
N ALA A 68 -6.52 -8.87 7.15
CA ALA A 68 -5.90 -9.75 6.17
C ALA A 68 -6.57 -11.11 6.15
N GLY A 69 -6.59 -11.75 4.99
CA GLY A 69 -7.07 -13.10 4.84
C GLY A 69 -6.30 -13.87 3.77
N VAL A 70 -6.09 -15.15 4.00
CA VAL A 70 -5.53 -16.09 3.01
C VAL A 70 -6.61 -17.09 2.64
N PHE A 71 -6.85 -17.22 1.35
CA PHE A 71 -7.97 -17.98 0.82
C PHE A 71 -7.50 -19.06 -0.16
N ARG A 72 -8.22 -20.18 -0.16
CA ARG A 72 -8.20 -21.18 -1.22
C ARG A 72 -9.56 -21.20 -1.88
N GLY A 73 -9.70 -20.50 -3.01
CA GLY A 73 -11.01 -20.20 -3.57
C GLY A 73 -11.87 -19.42 -2.56
N GLU A 74 -13.04 -19.94 -2.22
CA GLU A 74 -13.94 -19.32 -1.24
C GLU A 74 -13.63 -19.71 0.23
N GLN A 75 -12.73 -20.65 0.44
CA GLN A 75 -12.37 -21.10 1.78
C GLN A 75 -11.34 -20.20 2.42
N VAL A 76 -11.66 -19.64 3.59
CA VAL A 76 -10.70 -18.95 4.44
C VAL A 76 -9.80 -19.99 5.10
N LEU A 77 -8.49 -19.86 4.93
CA LEU A 77 -7.48 -20.70 5.61
C LEU A 77 -6.84 -19.96 6.79
N VAL A 78 -6.61 -18.68 6.63
CA VAL A 78 -6.02 -17.83 7.68
C VAL A 78 -6.67 -16.47 7.59
N HIS A 79 -6.96 -15.86 8.72
CA HIS A 79 -7.37 -14.46 8.80
C HIS A 79 -6.68 -13.76 9.95
N GLY A 80 -6.68 -12.43 9.94
CA GLY A 80 -6.06 -11.69 11.02
C GLY A 80 -5.95 -10.21 10.78
N GLU A 81 -5.17 -9.59 11.64
CA GLU A 81 -4.97 -8.13 11.62
C GLU A 81 -3.49 -7.78 11.79
N LEU A 82 -3.07 -6.75 11.05
CA LEU A 82 -1.81 -6.07 11.27
C LEU A 82 -2.08 -4.65 11.75
N VAL A 83 -1.46 -4.29 12.85
CA VAL A 83 -1.50 -2.92 13.38
C VAL A 83 -0.20 -2.23 13.01
N TYR A 84 -0.30 -1.22 12.18
CA TYR A 84 0.80 -0.32 11.85
C TYR A 84 0.71 0.97 12.67
N VAL A 85 1.86 1.51 13.01
CA VAL A 85 1.98 2.83 13.66
C VAL A 85 2.79 3.73 12.73
N PHE A 86 2.27 4.91 12.46
CA PHE A 86 3.01 5.97 11.79
C PHE A 86 3.95 6.62 12.80
N ALA A 87 5.22 6.69 12.48
CA ALA A 87 6.24 7.18 13.38
C ALA A 87 7.35 7.93 12.65
N ASP A 88 8.08 8.73 13.40
CA ASP A 88 9.31 9.36 12.94
C ASP A 88 10.42 8.29 12.83
N PRO A 89 11.07 8.11 11.67
CA PRO A 89 12.08 7.07 11.48
C PRO A 89 13.37 7.31 12.29
N HIS A 90 13.67 8.55 12.66
CA HIS A 90 14.88 8.89 13.40
C HIS A 90 14.71 8.71 14.91
N THR A 91 13.58 9.16 15.44
CA THR A 91 13.31 9.11 16.89
C THR A 91 12.50 7.88 17.29
N GLN A 92 11.91 7.19 16.33
CA GLN A 92 10.97 6.06 16.51
C GLN A 92 9.77 6.41 17.41
N THR A 93 9.44 7.70 17.49
CA THR A 93 8.27 8.16 18.23
C THR A 93 7.05 8.19 17.32
N SER A 94 5.92 7.73 17.86
CA SER A 94 4.66 7.74 17.11
C SER A 94 4.21 9.18 16.80
N ARG A 95 3.69 9.37 15.59
CA ARG A 95 3.14 10.64 15.09
C ARG A 95 1.70 10.42 14.62
N PRO A 96 0.86 11.46 14.65
CA PRO A 96 -0.45 11.38 14.04
C PRO A 96 -0.35 10.98 12.56
N VAL A 97 -1.24 10.09 12.12
CA VAL A 97 -1.36 9.74 10.69
C VAL A 97 -1.68 11.02 9.92
N PRO A 98 -0.85 11.41 8.94
CA PRO A 98 -1.08 12.62 8.17
C PRO A 98 -2.47 12.65 7.54
N ALA A 99 -3.11 13.82 7.50
CA ALA A 99 -4.46 13.96 6.96
C ALA A 99 -4.54 13.51 5.49
N GLU A 100 -3.49 13.78 4.73
CA GLU A 100 -3.36 13.36 3.34
C GLU A 100 -3.33 11.84 3.19
N LEU A 101 -2.50 11.15 3.99
CA LEU A 101 -2.44 9.68 4.00
C LEU A 101 -3.78 9.06 4.40
N ARG A 102 -4.43 9.63 5.42
CA ARG A 102 -5.77 9.22 5.84
C ARG A 102 -6.78 9.34 4.71
N ALA A 103 -6.78 10.47 4.01
CA ALA A 103 -7.69 10.71 2.90
C ALA A 103 -7.48 9.70 1.76
N TRP A 104 -6.25 9.40 1.38
CA TRP A 104 -5.95 8.41 0.34
C TRP A 104 -6.43 7.01 0.72
N LEU A 105 -6.14 6.58 1.93
CA LEU A 105 -6.60 5.26 2.42
C LEU A 105 -8.13 5.17 2.41
N GLN A 106 -8.81 6.22 2.86
CA GLN A 106 -10.27 6.25 2.87
C GLN A 106 -10.86 6.25 1.46
N ALA A 107 -10.29 7.02 0.54
CA ALA A 107 -10.71 7.04 -0.87
C ALA A 107 -10.52 5.67 -1.53
N PHE A 108 -9.37 5.04 -1.31
CA PHE A 108 -9.07 3.72 -1.84
C PHE A 108 -10.06 2.65 -1.34
N GLU A 109 -10.32 2.63 -0.02
CA GLU A 109 -11.28 1.69 0.57
C GLU A 109 -12.73 1.97 0.16
N ALA A 110 -13.04 3.21 -0.23
CA ALA A 110 -14.33 3.57 -0.82
C ALA A 110 -14.46 3.16 -2.29
N GLY A 111 -13.39 2.62 -2.90
CA GLY A 111 -13.37 2.22 -4.31
C GLY A 111 -13.17 3.39 -5.27
N GLU A 112 -12.67 4.54 -4.79
CA GLU A 112 -12.36 5.66 -5.65
C GLU A 112 -11.13 5.34 -6.53
N PRO A 113 -11.11 5.76 -7.80
CA PRO A 113 -9.97 5.55 -8.67
C PRO A 113 -8.76 6.33 -8.17
N MET A 114 -7.65 5.65 -7.91
CA MET A 114 -6.39 6.25 -7.45
C MET A 114 -5.55 6.81 -8.60
N VAL A 115 -5.90 6.46 -9.83
CA VAL A 115 -5.23 6.92 -11.07
C VAL A 115 -6.28 7.48 -12.00
N ARG A 116 -6.03 8.68 -12.52
CA ARG A 116 -6.82 9.28 -13.58
C ARG A 116 -6.08 9.11 -14.91
N VAL A 117 -6.74 8.48 -15.87
CA VAL A 117 -6.24 8.35 -17.24
C VAL A 117 -6.95 9.36 -18.14
N GLU A 118 -6.17 10.22 -18.74
CA GLU A 118 -6.67 11.20 -19.71
C GLU A 118 -6.09 10.91 -21.09
N CYS A 119 -6.94 10.85 -22.09
CA CYS A 119 -6.51 10.81 -23.48
C CYS A 119 -6.50 12.24 -24.03
N GLY A 120 -5.38 12.64 -24.57
CA GLY A 120 -5.21 14.00 -25.09
C GLY A 120 -4.48 14.03 -26.42
N ASP A 121 -4.50 15.19 -27.05
CA ASP A 121 -3.77 15.49 -28.27
C ASP A 121 -2.27 15.62 -27.93
N TRP A 122 -1.43 15.05 -28.79
CA TRP A 122 0.02 15.15 -28.67
C TRP A 122 0.50 16.59 -28.60
N ALA A 123 -0.05 17.48 -29.43
CA ALA A 123 0.37 18.89 -29.46
C ALA A 123 0.19 19.59 -28.11
N ALA A 124 -0.90 19.25 -27.39
CA ALA A 124 -1.19 19.82 -26.07
C ALA A 124 -0.34 19.22 -24.95
N GLN A 125 0.06 17.93 -25.07
CA GLN A 125 0.73 17.20 -24.01
C GLN A 125 2.23 16.97 -24.25
N GLN A 126 2.75 17.34 -25.41
CA GLN A 126 4.13 17.07 -25.83
C GLN A 126 5.16 17.56 -24.83
N ALA A 127 5.02 18.80 -24.36
CA ALA A 127 5.98 19.42 -23.44
C ALA A 127 6.10 18.63 -22.13
N GLU A 128 4.97 18.24 -21.55
CA GLU A 128 4.92 17.45 -20.31
C GLU A 128 5.43 16.02 -20.51
N ALA A 129 5.04 15.38 -21.61
CA ALA A 129 5.51 14.04 -21.95
C ALA A 129 7.04 14.02 -22.18
N MET A 130 7.60 15.02 -22.84
CA MET A 130 9.05 15.14 -23.04
C MET A 130 9.78 15.42 -21.73
N ARG A 131 9.22 16.24 -20.86
CA ARG A 131 9.77 16.49 -19.52
C ARG A 131 9.85 15.20 -18.70
N LEU A 132 8.76 14.42 -18.67
CA LEU A 132 8.73 13.15 -17.96
C LEU A 132 9.72 12.14 -18.55
N ARG A 133 9.77 12.01 -19.86
CA ARG A 133 10.75 11.13 -20.54
C ARG A 133 12.19 11.54 -20.18
N HIS A 134 12.52 12.80 -20.20
CA HIS A 134 13.86 13.28 -19.83
C HIS A 134 14.17 12.95 -18.36
N ALA A 135 13.24 13.20 -17.45
CA ALA A 135 13.42 12.88 -16.04
C ALA A 135 13.69 11.38 -15.82
N VAL A 136 12.87 10.52 -16.41
CA VAL A 136 12.98 9.06 -16.22
C VAL A 136 14.19 8.48 -16.96
N PHE A 137 14.33 8.77 -18.24
CA PHE A 137 15.36 8.09 -19.06
C PHE A 137 16.75 8.74 -18.93
N ALA A 138 16.83 10.04 -18.93
CA ALA A 138 18.14 10.71 -18.91
C ALA A 138 18.66 10.96 -17.47
N GLN A 139 17.80 11.38 -16.54
CA GLN A 139 18.25 11.71 -15.19
C GLN A 139 18.26 10.49 -14.26
N GLU A 140 17.22 9.66 -14.28
CA GLU A 140 17.12 8.51 -13.38
C GLU A 140 17.83 7.27 -13.93
N GLN A 141 17.62 6.92 -15.20
CA GLN A 141 18.17 5.72 -15.81
C GLN A 141 19.50 5.92 -16.56
N GLY A 142 19.84 7.16 -16.87
CA GLY A 142 21.10 7.49 -17.56
C GLY A 142 21.19 7.00 -19.01
N ILE A 143 20.06 6.87 -19.70
CA ILE A 143 19.96 6.40 -21.10
C ILE A 143 19.83 7.59 -22.06
#